data_5d79bfdbdbbedaed7cd6feaf205995f4
#
_entry.id   5d79bfdbdbbedaed7cd6feaf205995f4
#
_cell.length_a   1.000
_cell.length_b   1.000
_cell.length_c   1.000
_cell.angle_alpha   90.00
_cell.angle_beta   90.00
_cell.angle_gamma   90.00
#
_symmetry.space_group_name_H-M   'P 1'
#
loop_
_entity.id
_entity.type
_entity.pdbx_description
1 polymer ?
#
loop_
_entity_poly.entity_id
_entity_poly.type
_entity_poly.pdbx_seq_one_letter_code
_entity_poly.pdbx_strand_id
1 'polypeptide(L)'
;LMMVVACDQRGGMRKLLATADVPEKAIGTDVLGATKADITRHLAAHASCVLLDPACAVPQVVDDGVLGRTTGLLIGLDDSGWDEAPGTGWRLSKLVPGVTARRVRELGGTGGKIMVYLRSDKPEANAHNIEILKAVIADFAAEDLLLVTEFLTYPLPGESAADHAAMVPDLVVGGTRICLDLGAKVLKIPYPGTAEACAEVTRLAGDVPWAVLSAG
;
A
#
# COMPACT_ATOMS: atom_id res chain seq x y z
N LEU A 1 -5.12 3.78 18.84
CA LEU A 1 -4.64 4.54 17.68
C LEU A 1 -3.38 3.90 17.15
N MET A 2 -3.33 3.56 15.86
CA MET A 2 -2.16 3.01 15.20
C MET A 2 -1.47 4.14 14.40
N MET A 3 -0.18 4.35 14.65
CA MET A 3 0.66 5.27 13.89
C MET A 3 1.63 4.45 13.05
N VAL A 4 1.62 4.64 11.73
CA VAL A 4 2.45 3.91 10.78
C VAL A 4 3.42 4.86 10.11
N VAL A 5 4.71 4.55 10.19
CA VAL A 5 5.73 5.17 9.33
C VAL A 5 5.85 4.31 8.07
N ALA A 6 5.40 4.83 6.93
CA ALA A 6 5.39 4.10 5.66
C ALA A 6 6.62 4.46 4.81
N CYS A 7 7.50 3.50 4.61
CA CYS A 7 8.73 3.60 3.81
C CYS A 7 8.84 2.46 2.78
N ASP A 8 7.71 1.97 2.28
CA ASP A 8 7.66 0.90 1.29
C ASP A 8 7.84 1.38 -0.17
N GLN A 9 7.80 2.69 -0.42
CA GLN A 9 7.99 3.27 -1.75
C GLN A 9 9.39 2.95 -2.30
N ARG A 10 9.47 2.47 -3.54
CA ARG A 10 10.74 2.22 -4.25
C ARG A 10 11.00 3.27 -5.31
N GLY A 11 10.17 3.37 -6.34
CA GLY A 11 10.28 4.39 -7.38
C GLY A 11 10.12 5.81 -6.86
N GLY A 12 9.11 6.07 -6.01
CA GLY A 12 8.92 7.39 -5.39
C GLY A 12 10.13 7.82 -4.54
N MET A 13 10.71 6.91 -3.77
CA MET A 13 11.92 7.20 -2.98
C MET A 13 13.12 7.52 -3.86
N ARG A 14 13.33 6.80 -4.98
CA ARG A 14 14.39 7.15 -5.94
C ARG A 14 14.23 8.55 -6.49
N LYS A 15 13.01 8.95 -6.84
CA LYS A 15 12.73 10.32 -7.31
C LYS A 15 13.06 11.38 -6.26
N LEU A 16 12.76 11.12 -4.99
CA LEU A 16 13.07 12.04 -3.89
C LEU A 16 14.58 12.15 -3.63
N LEU A 17 15.33 11.06 -3.82
CA LEU A 17 16.78 11.03 -3.60
C LEU A 17 17.58 11.53 -4.81
N ALA A 18 16.94 11.62 -5.98
CA ALA A 18 17.60 12.07 -7.20
C ALA A 18 18.00 13.54 -7.11
N THR A 19 19.20 13.85 -7.62
CA THR A 19 19.74 15.22 -7.77
C THR A 19 20.19 15.45 -9.20
N ALA A 20 20.64 16.67 -9.51
CA ALA A 20 21.22 16.97 -10.82
C ALA A 20 22.45 16.08 -11.14
N ASP A 21 23.22 15.73 -10.11
CA ASP A 21 24.44 14.94 -10.26
C ASP A 21 24.20 13.42 -10.12
N VAL A 22 23.12 13.03 -9.45
CA VAL A 22 22.76 11.63 -9.22
C VAL A 22 21.37 11.35 -9.76
N PRO A 23 21.25 10.89 -11.01
CA PRO A 23 19.94 10.62 -11.61
C PRO A 23 19.25 9.41 -10.94
N GLU A 24 17.92 9.39 -10.98
CA GLU A 24 17.06 8.36 -10.36
C GLU A 24 17.55 6.93 -10.64
N LYS A 25 17.93 6.65 -11.90
CA LYS A 25 18.41 5.32 -12.34
C LYS A 25 19.74 4.88 -11.72
N ALA A 26 20.52 5.83 -11.19
CA ALA A 26 21.80 5.54 -10.52
C ALA A 26 21.63 5.19 -9.04
N ILE A 27 20.42 5.36 -8.48
CA ILE A 27 20.12 5.05 -7.08
C ILE A 27 19.79 3.57 -6.96
N GLY A 28 20.75 2.80 -6.43
CA GLY A 28 20.64 1.36 -6.23
C GLY A 28 19.73 0.96 -5.06
N THR A 29 19.52 -0.34 -4.92
CA THR A 29 18.75 -0.91 -3.80
C THR A 29 19.47 -0.76 -2.46
N ASP A 30 20.79 -0.75 -2.47
CA ASP A 30 21.66 -0.50 -1.32
C ASP A 30 21.45 0.92 -0.74
N VAL A 31 21.43 1.94 -1.60
CA VAL A 31 21.14 3.32 -1.20
C VAL A 31 19.73 3.45 -0.64
N LEU A 32 18.72 2.80 -1.28
CA LEU A 32 17.37 2.77 -0.76
C LEU A 32 17.28 2.09 0.59
N GLY A 33 17.94 0.94 0.76
CA GLY A 33 17.97 0.19 2.00
C GLY A 33 18.58 1.01 3.13
N ALA A 34 19.75 1.60 2.91
CA ALA A 34 20.43 2.46 3.88
C ALA A 34 19.57 3.67 4.28
N THR A 35 18.98 4.37 3.29
CA THR A 35 18.10 5.51 3.55
C THR A 35 16.88 5.12 4.40
N LYS A 36 16.24 4.00 4.08
CA LYS A 36 15.08 3.52 4.81
C LYS A 36 15.43 3.02 6.21
N ALA A 37 16.59 2.42 6.37
CA ALA A 37 17.11 2.05 7.69
C ALA A 37 17.34 3.30 8.55
N ASP A 38 17.90 4.38 7.99
CA ASP A 38 18.07 5.65 8.70
C ASP A 38 16.72 6.28 9.08
N ILE A 39 15.76 6.35 8.17
CA ILE A 39 14.40 6.81 8.47
C ILE A 39 13.79 5.98 9.60
N THR A 40 13.90 4.65 9.53
CA THR A 40 13.40 3.75 10.55
C THR A 40 14.08 3.98 11.89
N ARG A 41 15.38 4.15 11.92
CA ARG A 41 16.17 4.41 13.15
C ARG A 41 15.70 5.66 13.87
N HIS A 42 15.34 6.70 13.14
CA HIS A 42 14.91 7.97 13.73
C HIS A 42 13.43 8.02 14.08
N LEU A 43 12.57 7.32 13.35
CA LEU A 43 11.12 7.46 13.47
C LEU A 43 10.42 6.27 14.15
N ALA A 44 11.01 5.07 14.16
CA ALA A 44 10.35 3.87 14.66
C ALA A 44 9.95 3.97 16.14
N ALA A 45 10.71 4.66 16.96
CA ALA A 45 10.38 4.86 18.38
C ALA A 45 9.10 5.66 18.61
N HIS A 46 8.65 6.43 17.62
CA HIS A 46 7.45 7.25 17.65
C HIS A 46 6.25 6.62 16.91
N ALA A 47 6.42 5.40 16.41
CA ALA A 47 5.42 4.69 15.63
C ALA A 47 4.98 3.40 16.32
N SER A 48 3.71 3.01 16.10
CA SER A 48 3.22 1.68 16.48
C SER A 48 3.82 0.60 15.60
N CYS A 49 4.05 0.92 14.33
CA CYS A 49 4.69 0.04 13.36
C CYS A 49 5.33 0.85 12.21
N VAL A 50 6.24 0.20 11.52
CA VAL A 50 6.82 0.68 10.26
C VAL A 50 6.39 -0.23 9.12
N LEU A 51 6.15 0.36 7.95
CA LEU A 51 5.83 -0.36 6.72
C LEU A 51 7.03 -0.26 5.78
N LEU A 52 7.62 -1.40 5.45
CA LEU A 52 8.84 -1.50 4.66
C LEU A 52 8.64 -2.42 3.44
N ASP A 53 9.37 -2.15 2.36
CA ASP A 53 9.42 -3.07 1.23
C ASP A 53 10.35 -4.26 1.53
N PRO A 54 10.03 -5.46 1.00
CA PRO A 54 10.80 -6.66 1.29
C PRO A 54 12.11 -6.73 0.51
N ALA A 55 12.30 -5.92 -0.54
CA ALA A 55 13.41 -6.08 -1.47
C ALA A 55 14.69 -5.36 -1.01
N CYS A 56 14.56 -4.15 -0.45
CA CYS A 56 15.72 -3.35 -0.05
C CYS A 56 15.67 -2.90 1.42
N ALA A 57 14.48 -2.57 1.95
CA ALA A 57 14.38 -2.04 3.30
C ALA A 57 14.44 -3.13 4.38
N VAL A 58 13.66 -4.21 4.23
CA VAL A 58 13.59 -5.27 5.26
C VAL A 58 14.94 -5.91 5.54
N PRO A 59 15.73 -6.35 4.54
CA PRO A 59 17.05 -6.92 4.82
C PRO A 59 17.94 -5.96 5.61
N GLN A 60 18.06 -4.72 5.18
CA GLN A 60 18.94 -3.73 5.83
C GLN A 60 18.49 -3.41 7.26
N VAL A 61 17.19 -3.22 7.48
CA VAL A 61 16.62 -2.89 8.80
C VAL A 61 16.79 -4.04 9.80
N VAL A 62 16.63 -5.28 9.31
CA VAL A 62 16.83 -6.49 10.13
C VAL A 62 18.30 -6.69 10.47
N ASP A 63 19.19 -6.61 9.47
CA ASP A 63 20.63 -6.82 9.65
C ASP A 63 21.25 -5.75 10.58
N ASP A 64 20.80 -4.51 10.45
CA ASP A 64 21.25 -3.40 11.31
C ASP A 64 20.63 -3.41 12.73
N GLY A 65 19.65 -4.27 12.98
CA GLY A 65 18.93 -4.35 14.26
C GLY A 65 18.21 -3.05 14.64
N VAL A 66 17.69 -2.33 13.64
CA VAL A 66 17.14 -0.97 13.81
C VAL A 66 15.80 -0.96 14.54
N LEU A 67 15.00 -2.03 14.39
CA LEU A 67 13.68 -2.10 14.99
C LEU A 67 13.73 -2.49 16.45
N GLY A 68 13.12 -1.66 17.30
CA GLY A 68 12.84 -2.00 18.69
C GLY A 68 11.78 -3.12 18.80
N ARG A 69 11.84 -3.90 19.89
CA ARG A 69 10.90 -5.03 20.12
C ARG A 69 9.42 -4.62 20.24
N THR A 70 9.14 -3.35 20.48
CA THR A 70 7.80 -2.81 20.67
C THR A 70 7.21 -2.21 19.41
N THR A 71 8.00 -2.08 18.34
CA THR A 71 7.55 -1.53 17.06
C THR A 71 7.21 -2.67 16.11
N GLY A 72 5.96 -2.69 15.62
CA GLY A 72 5.52 -3.68 14.62
C GLY A 72 6.19 -3.47 13.26
N LEU A 73 6.37 -4.56 12.53
CA LEU A 73 6.87 -4.54 11.15
C LEU A 73 5.76 -4.96 10.20
N LEU A 74 5.33 -4.04 9.34
CA LEU A 74 4.46 -4.35 8.20
C LEU A 74 5.33 -4.49 6.95
N ILE A 75 5.08 -5.52 6.14
CA ILE A 75 5.81 -5.77 4.89
C ILE A 75 4.90 -5.48 3.71
N GLY A 76 5.38 -4.66 2.76
CA GLY A 76 4.69 -4.38 1.50
C GLY A 76 4.67 -5.61 0.60
N LEU A 77 3.49 -5.97 0.09
CA LEU A 77 3.29 -7.15 -0.76
C LEU A 77 3.21 -6.78 -2.24
N ASP A 78 2.81 -5.55 -2.53
CA ASP A 78 2.64 -5.04 -3.89
C ASP A 78 3.99 -4.75 -4.55
N ASP A 79 4.12 -5.13 -5.82
CA ASP A 79 5.26 -4.73 -6.64
C ASP A 79 5.07 -3.32 -7.21
N SER A 80 6.16 -2.73 -7.68
CA SER A 80 6.14 -1.37 -8.23
C SER A 80 5.37 -1.30 -9.53
N GLY A 81 4.52 -0.25 -9.65
CA GLY A 81 3.74 0.00 -10.85
C GLY A 81 2.61 -1.01 -11.06
N TRP A 82 2.21 -1.18 -12.30
CA TRP A 82 1.13 -2.06 -12.72
C TRP A 82 1.41 -2.57 -14.12
N ASP A 83 0.75 -3.65 -14.51
CA ASP A 83 0.62 -4.04 -15.89
C ASP A 83 -0.70 -3.45 -16.43
N GLU A 84 -0.79 -3.24 -17.74
CA GLU A 84 -2.01 -2.73 -18.35
C GLU A 84 -2.73 -3.84 -19.11
N ALA A 85 -4.03 -3.96 -18.89
CA ALA A 85 -4.84 -4.85 -19.72
C ALA A 85 -4.92 -4.29 -21.15
N PRO A 86 -4.57 -5.07 -22.17
CA PRO A 86 -4.40 -4.58 -23.53
C PRO A 86 -5.60 -3.78 -24.05
N GLY A 87 -5.36 -2.55 -24.48
CA GLY A 87 -6.36 -1.68 -25.10
C GLY A 87 -7.45 -1.11 -24.18
N THR A 88 -7.32 -1.29 -22.85
CA THR A 88 -8.35 -0.86 -21.90
C THR A 88 -7.93 0.28 -20.98
N GLY A 89 -6.63 0.46 -20.75
CA GLY A 89 -6.10 1.35 -19.72
C GLY A 89 -6.33 0.86 -18.29
N TRP A 90 -6.81 -0.38 -18.10
CA TRP A 90 -7.03 -0.95 -16.77
C TRP A 90 -5.71 -1.36 -16.14
N ARG A 91 -5.53 -0.99 -14.86
CA ARG A 91 -4.32 -1.29 -14.10
C ARG A 91 -4.43 -2.63 -13.40
N LEU A 92 -3.55 -3.54 -13.76
CA LEU A 92 -3.41 -4.86 -13.17
C LEU A 92 -2.31 -4.80 -12.11
N SER A 93 -2.70 -4.88 -10.85
CA SER A 93 -1.75 -4.87 -9.72
C SER A 93 -0.87 -6.11 -9.73
N LYS A 94 0.34 -5.97 -9.18
CA LYS A 94 1.33 -7.05 -9.11
C LYS A 94 1.76 -7.27 -7.67
N LEU A 95 2.12 -8.51 -7.36
CA LEU A 95 2.71 -8.87 -6.08
C LEU A 95 4.23 -9.06 -6.22
N VAL A 96 4.96 -8.75 -5.17
CA VAL A 96 6.37 -9.13 -5.07
C VAL A 96 6.45 -10.65 -5.00
N PRO A 97 7.19 -11.30 -5.91
CA PRO A 97 7.27 -12.76 -5.94
C PRO A 97 7.77 -13.36 -4.62
N GLY A 98 7.11 -14.42 -4.17
CA GLY A 98 7.52 -15.17 -2.99
C GLY A 98 7.23 -14.52 -1.63
N VAL A 99 6.58 -13.36 -1.58
CA VAL A 99 6.19 -12.71 -0.33
C VAL A 99 4.77 -13.11 0.04
N THR A 100 4.63 -14.25 0.72
CA THR A 100 3.39 -14.77 1.28
C THR A 100 3.23 -14.34 2.75
N ALA A 101 2.07 -14.57 3.35
CA ALA A 101 1.84 -14.32 4.79
C ALA A 101 2.84 -15.11 5.64
N ARG A 102 3.10 -16.38 5.30
CA ARG A 102 4.12 -17.19 5.95
C ARG A 102 5.51 -16.58 5.83
N ARG A 103 5.87 -16.09 4.63
CA ARG A 103 7.17 -15.41 4.43
C ARG A 103 7.27 -14.13 5.25
N VAL A 104 6.20 -13.36 5.36
CA VAL A 104 6.13 -12.19 6.23
C VAL A 104 6.44 -12.57 7.68
N ARG A 105 5.84 -13.65 8.20
CA ARG A 105 6.13 -14.16 9.55
C ARG A 105 7.59 -14.58 9.72
N GLU A 106 8.15 -15.30 8.76
CA GLU A 106 9.55 -15.74 8.77
C GLU A 106 10.54 -14.56 8.79
N LEU A 107 10.18 -13.44 8.16
CA LEU A 107 10.96 -12.20 8.19
C LEU A 107 10.78 -11.38 9.48
N GLY A 108 10.00 -11.89 10.45
CA GLY A 108 9.70 -11.18 11.69
C GLY A 108 8.60 -10.13 11.56
N GLY A 109 7.87 -10.12 10.45
CA GLY A 109 6.74 -9.23 10.23
C GLY A 109 5.57 -9.54 11.15
N THR A 110 4.92 -8.49 11.66
CA THR A 110 3.68 -8.56 12.44
C THR A 110 2.44 -8.43 11.57
N GLY A 111 2.62 -8.13 10.29
CA GLY A 111 1.56 -8.01 9.29
C GLY A 111 2.10 -7.59 7.93
N GLY A 112 1.19 -7.40 6.99
CA GLY A 112 1.50 -6.95 5.64
C GLY A 112 0.63 -5.80 5.19
N LYS A 113 1.00 -5.21 4.05
CA LYS A 113 0.18 -4.24 3.32
C LYS A 113 0.12 -4.65 1.86
N ILE A 114 -1.09 -4.75 1.32
CA ILE A 114 -1.36 -4.91 -0.11
C ILE A 114 -1.96 -3.62 -0.67
N MET A 115 -1.45 -3.17 -1.81
CA MET A 115 -2.05 -2.07 -2.57
C MET A 115 -2.52 -2.59 -3.92
N VAL A 116 -3.77 -2.26 -4.26
CA VAL A 116 -4.34 -2.55 -5.58
C VAL A 116 -4.96 -1.32 -6.21
N TYR A 117 -5.16 -1.36 -7.52
CA TYR A 117 -5.87 -0.33 -8.26
C TYR A 117 -7.34 -0.71 -8.41
N LEU A 118 -8.27 0.20 -8.06
CA LEU A 118 -9.71 -0.03 -8.19
C LEU A 118 -10.42 1.10 -8.93
N ARG A 119 -11.38 0.72 -9.77
CA ARG A 119 -12.36 1.60 -10.42
C ARG A 119 -13.75 1.09 -10.05
N SER A 120 -14.34 1.65 -8.98
CA SER A 120 -15.64 1.17 -8.47
C SER A 120 -16.80 1.41 -9.45
N ASP A 121 -16.63 2.35 -10.37
CA ASP A 121 -17.56 2.62 -11.47
C ASP A 121 -17.40 1.67 -12.68
N LYS A 122 -16.37 0.82 -12.69
CA LYS A 122 -16.05 -0.15 -13.75
C LYS A 122 -15.77 -1.52 -13.14
N PRO A 123 -16.81 -2.28 -12.77
CA PRO A 123 -16.65 -3.59 -12.11
C PRO A 123 -15.72 -4.54 -12.87
N GLU A 124 -15.78 -4.55 -14.18
CA GLU A 124 -14.97 -5.38 -15.06
C GLU A 124 -13.47 -5.08 -14.99
N ALA A 125 -13.10 -3.81 -14.72
CA ALA A 125 -11.69 -3.40 -14.55
C ALA A 125 -11.07 -3.96 -13.27
N ASN A 126 -11.88 -4.38 -12.32
CA ASN A 126 -11.43 -4.80 -11.00
C ASN A 126 -11.18 -6.31 -10.89
N ALA A 127 -11.64 -7.12 -11.86
CA ALA A 127 -11.66 -8.58 -11.75
C ALA A 127 -10.32 -9.18 -11.31
N HIS A 128 -9.21 -8.81 -11.98
CA HIS A 128 -7.85 -9.26 -11.64
C HIS A 128 -7.46 -8.85 -10.22
N ASN A 129 -7.68 -7.58 -9.87
CA ASN A 129 -7.27 -7.02 -8.57
C ASN A 129 -8.11 -7.58 -7.41
N ILE A 130 -9.38 -7.90 -7.66
CA ILE A 130 -10.26 -8.58 -6.69
C ILE A 130 -9.75 -9.99 -6.40
N GLU A 131 -9.32 -10.75 -7.41
CA GLU A 131 -8.75 -12.10 -7.19
C GLU A 131 -7.45 -12.03 -6.38
N ILE A 132 -6.58 -11.05 -6.64
CA ILE A 132 -5.40 -10.79 -5.81
C ILE A 132 -5.82 -10.51 -4.35
N LEU A 133 -6.77 -9.59 -4.13
CA LEU A 133 -7.23 -9.27 -2.77
C LEU A 133 -7.79 -10.47 -2.05
N LYS A 134 -8.65 -11.26 -2.69
CA LYS A 134 -9.21 -12.50 -2.10
C LYS A 134 -8.13 -13.46 -1.66
N ALA A 135 -7.15 -13.71 -2.54
CA ALA A 135 -6.07 -14.64 -2.25
C ALA A 135 -5.20 -14.14 -1.08
N VAL A 136 -4.81 -12.86 -1.07
CA VAL A 136 -3.96 -12.29 -0.02
C VAL A 136 -4.71 -12.18 1.31
N ILE A 137 -5.98 -11.78 1.32
CA ILE A 137 -6.80 -11.73 2.54
C ILE A 137 -6.92 -13.12 3.15
N ALA A 138 -7.17 -14.15 2.34
CA ALA A 138 -7.26 -15.54 2.82
C ALA A 138 -5.91 -16.06 3.35
N ASP A 139 -4.80 -15.78 2.66
CA ASP A 139 -3.45 -16.17 3.07
C ASP A 139 -3.08 -15.56 4.44
N PHE A 140 -3.33 -14.26 4.63
CA PHE A 140 -3.06 -13.58 5.89
C PHE A 140 -3.97 -14.04 7.03
N ALA A 141 -5.24 -14.32 6.74
CA ALA A 141 -6.17 -14.87 7.72
C ALA A 141 -5.75 -16.27 8.18
N ALA A 142 -5.24 -17.12 7.29
CA ALA A 142 -4.76 -18.46 7.61
C ALA A 142 -3.52 -18.44 8.53
N GLU A 143 -2.69 -17.41 8.43
CA GLU A 143 -1.50 -17.23 9.28
C GLU A 143 -1.77 -16.35 10.52
N ASP A 144 -3.00 -15.91 10.75
CA ASP A 144 -3.37 -14.97 11.84
C ASP A 144 -2.46 -13.73 11.87
N LEU A 145 -2.26 -13.12 10.71
CA LEU A 145 -1.46 -11.91 10.54
C LEU A 145 -2.34 -10.73 10.15
N LEU A 146 -2.00 -9.55 10.67
CA LEU A 146 -2.64 -8.30 10.27
C LEU A 146 -2.38 -8.01 8.79
N LEU A 147 -3.43 -7.68 8.04
CA LEU A 147 -3.35 -7.17 6.68
C LEU A 147 -3.95 -5.77 6.58
N VAL A 148 -3.14 -4.81 6.16
CA VAL A 148 -3.60 -3.48 5.74
C VAL A 148 -3.95 -3.56 4.26
N THR A 149 -5.22 -3.35 3.94
CA THR A 149 -5.71 -3.33 2.56
C THR A 149 -5.73 -1.90 2.06
N GLU A 150 -4.87 -1.61 1.10
CA GLU A 150 -4.77 -0.30 0.44
C GLU A 150 -5.31 -0.39 -0.98
N PHE A 151 -5.99 0.65 -1.45
CA PHE A 151 -6.30 0.79 -2.86
C PHE A 151 -6.06 2.23 -3.34
N LEU A 152 -5.82 2.35 -4.65
CA LEU A 152 -5.74 3.62 -5.35
C LEU A 152 -6.76 3.66 -6.47
N THR A 153 -7.38 4.81 -6.67
CA THR A 153 -8.13 5.11 -7.89
C THR A 153 -7.19 5.68 -8.95
N TYR A 154 -7.58 5.64 -10.20
CA TYR A 154 -6.75 6.11 -11.31
C TYR A 154 -7.60 6.61 -12.48
N PRO A 155 -7.12 7.58 -13.28
CA PRO A 155 -7.83 8.01 -14.48
C PRO A 155 -7.77 6.93 -15.57
N LEU A 156 -8.86 6.79 -16.33
CA LEU A 156 -8.91 5.96 -17.53
C LEU A 156 -8.53 6.77 -18.77
N PRO A 157 -8.17 6.12 -19.89
CA PRO A 157 -7.92 6.80 -21.14
C PRO A 157 -9.09 7.69 -21.55
N GLY A 158 -8.79 8.94 -21.89
CA GLY A 158 -9.81 9.95 -22.24
C GLY A 158 -10.37 10.75 -21.08
N GLU A 159 -10.12 10.37 -19.83
CA GLU A 159 -10.48 11.17 -18.66
C GLU A 159 -9.40 12.25 -18.40
N SER A 160 -9.81 13.50 -18.27
CA SER A 160 -8.91 14.53 -17.78
C SER A 160 -8.63 14.39 -16.27
N ALA A 161 -7.58 15.04 -15.80
CA ALA A 161 -7.28 15.10 -14.36
C ALA A 161 -8.45 15.72 -13.56
N ALA A 162 -9.15 16.70 -14.14
CA ALA A 162 -10.31 17.34 -13.52
C ALA A 162 -11.51 16.39 -13.46
N ASP A 163 -11.79 15.64 -14.53
CA ASP A 163 -12.86 14.64 -14.54
C ASP A 163 -12.61 13.55 -13.49
N HIS A 164 -11.39 13.01 -13.46
CA HIS A 164 -11.03 12.03 -12.44
C HIS A 164 -11.16 12.60 -11.02
N ALA A 165 -10.66 13.81 -10.78
CA ALA A 165 -10.75 14.44 -9.46
C ALA A 165 -12.21 14.63 -9.00
N ALA A 166 -13.12 14.96 -9.92
CA ALA A 166 -14.55 15.08 -9.62
C ALA A 166 -15.19 13.75 -9.23
N MET A 167 -14.67 12.62 -9.72
CA MET A 167 -15.18 11.27 -9.41
C MET A 167 -14.55 10.65 -8.15
N VAL A 168 -13.44 11.21 -7.65
CA VAL A 168 -12.69 10.62 -6.50
C VAL A 168 -13.59 10.31 -5.30
N PRO A 169 -14.52 11.18 -4.87
CA PRO A 169 -15.40 10.85 -3.73
C PRO A 169 -16.15 9.54 -3.91
N ASP A 170 -16.81 9.35 -5.05
CA ASP A 170 -17.60 8.16 -5.36
C ASP A 170 -16.71 6.93 -5.58
N LEU A 171 -15.58 7.11 -6.26
CA LEU A 171 -14.61 6.03 -6.49
C LEU A 171 -14.02 5.51 -5.18
N VAL A 172 -13.72 6.39 -4.22
CA VAL A 172 -13.16 6.00 -2.92
C VAL A 172 -14.22 5.32 -2.05
N VAL A 173 -15.43 5.84 -2.00
CA VAL A 173 -16.55 5.20 -1.30
C VAL A 173 -16.83 3.81 -1.87
N GLY A 174 -16.90 3.70 -3.18
CA GLY A 174 -17.13 2.40 -3.86
C GLY A 174 -15.99 1.42 -3.68
N GLY A 175 -14.73 1.87 -3.78
CA GLY A 175 -13.55 1.04 -3.51
C GLY A 175 -13.48 0.55 -2.06
N THR A 176 -13.87 1.40 -1.11
CA THR A 176 -14.01 1.02 0.30
C THR A 176 -15.00 -0.13 0.46
N ARG A 177 -16.17 -0.04 -0.17
CA ARG A 177 -17.18 -1.10 -0.13
C ARG A 177 -16.64 -2.42 -0.70
N ILE A 178 -15.97 -2.37 -1.87
CA ILE A 178 -15.34 -3.56 -2.46
C ILE A 178 -14.38 -4.22 -1.47
N CYS A 179 -13.49 -3.47 -0.84
CA CYS A 179 -12.53 -4.02 0.11
C CYS A 179 -13.21 -4.63 1.35
N LEU A 180 -14.25 -3.98 1.89
CA LEU A 180 -15.01 -4.47 3.04
C LEU A 180 -15.77 -5.75 2.70
N ASP A 181 -16.42 -5.82 1.54
CA ASP A 181 -17.14 -7.01 1.06
C ASP A 181 -16.21 -8.22 0.89
N LEU A 182 -14.93 -7.98 0.61
CA LEU A 182 -13.88 -8.99 0.55
C LEU A 182 -13.31 -9.38 1.92
N GLY A 183 -13.72 -8.70 2.99
CA GLY A 183 -13.32 -9.00 4.35
C GLY A 183 -12.08 -8.26 4.86
N ALA A 184 -11.73 -7.12 4.26
CA ALA A 184 -10.65 -6.26 4.77
C ALA A 184 -10.88 -5.88 6.23
N LYS A 185 -9.82 -5.95 7.06
CA LYS A 185 -9.86 -5.67 8.51
C LYS A 185 -9.21 -4.35 8.89
N VAL A 186 -8.37 -3.80 8.03
CA VAL A 186 -7.77 -2.47 8.16
C VAL A 186 -7.68 -1.88 6.76
N LEU A 187 -8.13 -0.63 6.61
CA LEU A 187 -8.13 0.05 5.32
C LEU A 187 -7.12 1.21 5.31
N LYS A 188 -6.43 1.36 4.20
CA LYS A 188 -5.62 2.54 3.86
C LYS A 188 -6.10 3.04 2.50
N ILE A 189 -6.67 4.25 2.47
CA ILE A 189 -7.42 4.74 1.31
C ILE A 189 -6.95 6.13 0.88
N PRO A 190 -7.17 6.53 -0.37
CA PRO A 190 -7.00 7.93 -0.77
C PRO A 190 -7.92 8.84 0.05
N TYR A 191 -7.54 10.10 0.18
CA TYR A 191 -8.47 11.09 0.76
C TYR A 191 -9.77 11.12 -0.06
N PRO A 192 -10.95 10.93 0.58
CA PRO A 192 -12.21 10.83 -0.16
C PRO A 192 -12.69 12.13 -0.85
N GLY A 193 -11.94 13.23 -0.71
CA GLY A 193 -12.20 14.48 -1.40
C GLY A 193 -13.15 15.43 -0.68
N THR A 194 -14.17 14.94 0.02
CA THR A 194 -15.17 15.74 0.74
C THR A 194 -15.44 15.22 2.14
N ALA A 195 -15.99 16.06 3.00
CA ALA A 195 -16.39 15.66 4.36
C ALA A 195 -17.53 14.63 4.33
N GLU A 196 -18.45 14.75 3.38
CA GLU A 196 -19.57 13.85 3.16
C GLU A 196 -19.08 12.45 2.77
N ALA A 197 -18.12 12.37 1.86
CA ALA A 197 -17.52 11.10 1.46
C ALA A 197 -16.71 10.47 2.62
N CYS A 198 -16.02 11.26 3.43
CA CYS A 198 -15.36 10.77 4.63
C CYS A 198 -16.36 10.19 5.63
N ALA A 199 -17.50 10.86 5.85
CA ALA A 199 -18.57 10.38 6.72
C ALA A 199 -19.16 9.06 6.19
N GLU A 200 -19.37 8.94 4.86
CA GLU A 200 -19.88 7.71 4.25
C GLU A 200 -18.88 6.57 4.35
N VAL A 201 -17.58 6.82 4.14
CA VAL A 201 -16.52 5.83 4.39
C VAL A 201 -16.56 5.35 5.85
N THR A 202 -16.66 6.26 6.81
CA THR A 202 -16.75 5.91 8.24
C THR A 202 -17.98 5.06 8.54
N ARG A 203 -19.12 5.42 7.97
CA ARG A 203 -20.38 4.68 8.13
C ARG A 203 -20.27 3.27 7.55
N LEU A 204 -19.67 3.11 6.38
CA LEU A 204 -19.45 1.81 5.74
C LEU A 204 -18.46 0.95 6.52
N ALA A 205 -17.37 1.54 6.97
CA ALA A 205 -16.31 0.85 7.70
C ALA A 205 -16.79 0.31 9.06
N GLY A 206 -17.73 0.99 9.72
CA GLY A 206 -18.19 0.59 11.05
C GLY A 206 -17.03 0.50 12.02
N ASP A 207 -16.76 -0.70 12.53
CA ASP A 207 -15.64 -0.97 13.44
C ASP A 207 -14.30 -1.25 12.74
N VAL A 208 -14.27 -1.33 11.41
CA VAL A 208 -13.04 -1.52 10.66
C VAL A 208 -12.24 -0.21 10.64
N PRO A 209 -11.03 -0.18 11.24
CA PRO A 209 -10.23 1.02 11.24
C PRO A 209 -9.74 1.37 9.83
N TRP A 210 -9.73 2.67 9.55
CA TRP A 210 -9.22 3.17 8.28
C TRP A 210 -8.34 4.41 8.47
N ALA A 211 -7.42 4.60 7.54
CA ALA A 211 -6.52 5.73 7.49
C ALA A 211 -6.44 6.29 6.06
N VAL A 212 -6.23 7.60 5.98
CA VAL A 212 -5.90 8.26 4.71
C VAL A 212 -4.42 8.04 4.43
N LEU A 213 -4.09 7.60 3.20
CA LEU A 213 -2.70 7.56 2.75
C LEU A 213 -2.15 8.98 2.59
N SER A 214 -0.88 9.17 2.93
CA SER A 214 -0.18 10.39 2.58
C SER A 214 0.06 10.41 1.07
N ALA A 215 -0.33 11.48 0.40
CA ALA A 215 0.07 11.67 -1.00
C ALA A 215 1.61 11.76 -1.05
N GLY A 216 2.22 10.84 -1.82
CA GLY A 216 3.65 10.89 -2.09
C GLY A 216 4.00 12.05 -3.03
#